data_636ddfac4c3341ec11b2252c5c9db526
#
_entry.id   636ddfac4c3341ec11b2252c5c9db526
#
_cell.length_a   1.000
_cell.length_b   1.000
_cell.length_c   1.000
_cell.angle_alpha   90.00
_cell.angle_beta   90.00
_cell.angle_gamma   90.00
#
_symmetry.space_group_name_H-M   'P 1'
#
loop_
_entity.id
_entity.type
_entity.pdbx_description
1 polymer ?
#
loop_
_entity_poly.entity_id
_entity_poly.type
_entity_poly.pdbx_seq_one_letter_code
_entity_poly.pdbx_strand_id
1 'polypeptide(L)'
;MLFSYDKTLGTVETSQGTMTLTKVFIPFFLEMFLMNFMQTVNTFMLSYFSDNAVAAVGAAGQFSSMIYTFYSVIGTGVSIVLCHHLGAGKKEQTSEAVFSALVFGAALSAVISILMSIFARPCMTLLNIKGDVLDDAAKYFSICMQFSFLPALFVIIFSIFKSYGFPQISVGISLGMNILNAALNYLVIFQPFPFFLKGVSGIAWCSNISRGVALICIIICLFRLPLQLDFHKMRPKSLLKIKEILRVGLPGGISSLSYNVSQTVTTSVIALVGVSAISTKIYVSNLVFYVYVLGLSLGMSTSLLIGWLCGAKKYDQAYKLNLQNLKVTILLNATLSILLFLFGRPLLSLFTKDPDILKVGCALLFWDIFVEIFRGFNHIEENSLRGAGDVVFPMIVSICSCWTMSVLFSYILGVKLGLGLTGCWIAFAMDEAFRGINYFFRWKSKKWMKKTVV
;
A
#
# COMPACT_ATOMS: atom_id res chain seq x y z
N MET A 1 5.82 4.62 -35.07
CA MET A 1 4.85 3.65 -34.50
C MET A 1 5.16 3.21 -33.04
N LEU A 2 5.96 3.95 -32.29
CA LEU A 2 6.35 3.59 -30.90
C LEU A 2 5.28 3.92 -29.84
N PHE A 3 4.21 4.63 -30.16
CA PHE A 3 3.27 5.22 -29.20
C PHE A 3 1.78 4.98 -29.50
N SER A 4 1.41 3.94 -30.25
CA SER A 4 -0.02 3.62 -30.37
C SER A 4 -0.47 2.92 -29.09
N TYR A 5 -1.10 3.65 -28.18
CA TYR A 5 -1.82 3.10 -27.04
C TYR A 5 -3.12 2.47 -27.54
N ASP A 6 -3.20 1.14 -27.45
CA ASP A 6 -4.41 0.42 -27.80
C ASP A 6 -5.38 0.43 -26.61
N LYS A 7 -6.37 1.30 -26.66
CA LYS A 7 -7.40 1.42 -25.61
C LYS A 7 -8.21 0.15 -25.42
N THR A 8 -8.27 -0.72 -26.42
CA THR A 8 -9.04 -1.98 -26.34
C THR A 8 -8.37 -3.00 -25.44
N LEU A 9 -7.03 -3.02 -25.37
CA LEU A 9 -6.27 -3.94 -24.50
C LEU A 9 -6.50 -3.68 -23.01
N GLY A 10 -6.74 -2.42 -22.62
CA GLY A 10 -7.02 -2.02 -21.25
C GLY A 10 -8.50 -2.07 -20.88
N THR A 11 -9.34 -2.71 -21.69
CA THR A 11 -10.79 -2.77 -21.50
C THR A 11 -11.22 -4.19 -21.19
N VAL A 12 -11.89 -4.39 -20.07
CA VAL A 12 -12.48 -5.69 -19.66
C VAL A 12 -13.98 -5.48 -19.56
N GLU A 13 -14.74 -6.34 -20.25
CA GLU A 13 -16.19 -6.37 -20.11
C GLU A 13 -16.54 -7.12 -18.83
N THR A 14 -17.20 -6.44 -17.92
CA THR A 14 -17.71 -7.00 -16.69
C THR A 14 -19.23 -7.08 -16.75
N SER A 15 -19.85 -7.85 -15.87
CA SER A 15 -21.32 -7.91 -15.72
C SER A 15 -21.95 -6.54 -15.39
N GLN A 16 -21.14 -5.56 -15.03
CA GLN A 16 -21.52 -4.21 -14.60
C GLN A 16 -21.11 -3.12 -15.61
N GLY A 17 -20.67 -3.52 -16.81
CA GLY A 17 -20.19 -2.63 -17.86
C GLY A 17 -18.69 -2.72 -18.11
N THR A 18 -18.18 -1.85 -18.95
CA THR A 18 -16.76 -1.81 -19.34
C THR A 18 -15.89 -1.23 -18.24
N MET A 19 -14.92 -2.00 -17.76
CA MET A 19 -13.85 -1.57 -16.88
C MET A 19 -12.62 -1.25 -17.72
N THR A 20 -12.12 -0.02 -17.61
CA THR A 20 -10.92 0.45 -18.33
C THR A 20 -9.80 0.74 -17.35
N LEU A 21 -8.54 0.71 -17.83
CA LEU A 21 -7.38 1.07 -17.01
C LEU A 21 -7.56 2.43 -16.31
N THR A 22 -8.04 3.43 -17.02
CA THR A 22 -8.23 4.79 -16.48
C THR A 22 -9.27 4.82 -15.36
N LYS A 23 -10.40 4.08 -15.53
CA LYS A 23 -11.45 3.99 -14.50
C LYS A 23 -10.96 3.35 -13.19
N VAL A 24 -9.91 2.53 -13.26
CA VAL A 24 -9.32 1.87 -12.09
C VAL A 24 -8.13 2.67 -11.55
N PHE A 25 -7.28 3.19 -12.44
CA PHE A 25 -6.07 3.92 -12.07
C PHE A 25 -6.35 5.22 -11.32
N ILE A 26 -7.27 6.06 -11.86
CA ILE A 26 -7.55 7.37 -11.23
C ILE A 26 -8.02 7.21 -9.78
N PRO A 27 -8.99 6.34 -9.44
CA PRO A 27 -9.36 6.09 -8.05
C PRO A 27 -8.20 5.59 -7.19
N PHE A 28 -7.39 4.64 -7.65
CA PHE A 28 -6.25 4.14 -6.87
C PHE A 28 -5.21 5.22 -6.60
N PHE A 29 -4.90 6.03 -7.61
CA PHE A 29 -3.98 7.16 -7.45
C PHE A 29 -4.52 8.18 -6.44
N LEU A 30 -5.78 8.59 -6.61
CA LEU A 30 -6.42 9.53 -5.69
C LEU A 30 -6.49 8.99 -4.25
N GLU A 31 -6.80 7.70 -4.08
CA GLU A 31 -6.80 7.07 -2.77
C GLU A 31 -5.46 7.22 -2.06
N MET A 32 -4.36 6.81 -2.73
CA MET A 32 -3.03 6.86 -2.13
C MET A 32 -2.56 8.30 -1.87
N PHE A 33 -2.83 9.19 -2.81
CA PHE A 33 -2.52 10.61 -2.65
C PHE A 33 -3.26 11.22 -1.46
N LEU A 34 -4.57 11.00 -1.36
CA LEU A 34 -5.40 11.54 -0.31
C LEU A 34 -5.08 10.92 1.06
N MET A 35 -4.78 9.63 1.12
CA MET A 35 -4.35 9.00 2.38
C MET A 35 -3.08 9.63 2.93
N ASN A 36 -2.08 9.87 2.10
CA ASN A 36 -0.85 10.51 2.51
C ASN A 36 -1.07 11.98 2.92
N PHE A 37 -1.84 12.71 2.12
CA PHE A 37 -2.21 14.09 2.42
C PHE A 37 -2.93 14.21 3.79
N MET A 38 -3.92 13.35 4.03
CA MET A 38 -4.66 13.36 5.30
C MET A 38 -3.81 12.94 6.49
N GLN A 39 -2.84 12.06 6.31
CA GLN A 39 -1.87 11.73 7.36
C GLN A 39 -1.02 12.95 7.73
N THR A 40 -0.59 13.73 6.74
CA THR A 40 0.13 14.99 6.96
C THR A 40 -0.74 16.00 7.72
N VAL A 41 -2.00 16.17 7.31
CA VAL A 41 -2.96 17.05 8.03
C VAL A 41 -3.15 16.61 9.47
N ASN A 42 -3.33 15.33 9.73
CA ASN A 42 -3.49 14.81 11.09
C ASN A 42 -2.25 15.06 11.95
N THR A 43 -1.05 14.84 11.41
CA THR A 43 0.21 15.13 12.13
C THR A 43 0.36 16.62 12.41
N PHE A 44 0.03 17.47 11.45
CA PHE A 44 0.03 18.92 11.61
C PHE A 44 -0.95 19.39 12.69
N MET A 45 -2.18 18.89 12.67
CA MET A 45 -3.16 19.21 13.72
C MET A 45 -2.68 18.75 15.11
N LEU A 46 -2.07 17.57 15.19
CA LEU A 46 -1.59 17.00 16.44
C LEU A 46 -0.41 17.82 17.03
N SER A 47 0.42 18.43 16.18
CA SER A 47 1.54 19.28 16.62
C SER A 47 1.07 20.55 17.36
N TYR A 48 -0.14 21.02 17.11
CA TYR A 48 -0.75 22.11 17.90
C TYR A 48 -1.21 21.69 19.29
N PHE A 49 -1.42 20.40 19.50
CA PHE A 49 -1.87 19.90 20.79
C PHE A 49 -0.68 19.72 21.77
N SER A 50 0.34 18.93 21.38
CA SER A 50 1.54 18.68 22.19
C SER A 50 2.54 17.81 21.43
N ASP A 51 3.84 18.09 21.57
CA ASP A 51 4.91 17.25 21.03
C ASP A 51 4.89 15.82 21.59
N ASN A 52 4.54 15.67 22.88
CA ASN A 52 4.36 14.38 23.52
C ASN A 52 3.22 13.58 22.87
N ALA A 53 2.13 14.24 22.50
CA ALA A 53 1.03 13.59 21.78
C ALA A 53 1.43 13.14 20.37
N VAL A 54 2.21 13.96 19.66
CA VAL A 54 2.78 13.57 18.34
C VAL A 54 3.65 12.34 18.49
N ALA A 55 4.53 12.30 19.49
CA ALA A 55 5.39 11.15 19.76
C ALA A 55 4.58 9.90 20.12
N ALA A 56 3.58 10.03 21.01
CA ALA A 56 2.73 8.92 21.46
C ALA A 56 1.91 8.32 20.28
N VAL A 57 1.22 9.18 19.51
CA VAL A 57 0.40 8.75 18.37
C VAL A 57 1.28 8.20 17.23
N GLY A 58 2.45 8.82 16.99
CA GLY A 58 3.42 8.36 16.00
C GLY A 58 3.92 6.95 16.30
N ALA A 59 4.31 6.69 17.54
CA ALA A 59 4.76 5.39 18.00
C ALA A 59 3.68 4.32 17.91
N ALA A 60 2.48 4.62 18.42
CA ALA A 60 1.33 3.73 18.29
C ALA A 60 0.95 3.48 16.83
N GLY A 61 1.10 4.50 15.97
CA GLY A 61 0.89 4.42 14.52
C GLY A 61 1.81 3.42 13.83
N GLN A 62 3.08 3.32 14.25
CA GLN A 62 4.02 2.34 13.72
C GLN A 62 3.54 0.89 13.92
N PHE A 63 3.13 0.53 15.14
CA PHE A 63 2.58 -0.81 15.41
C PHE A 63 1.25 -1.03 14.70
N SER A 64 0.37 -0.03 14.71
CA SER A 64 -0.91 -0.11 14.01
C SER A 64 -0.73 -0.36 12.50
N SER A 65 0.24 0.29 11.86
CA SER A 65 0.52 0.10 10.43
C SER A 65 0.98 -1.31 10.10
N MET A 66 1.77 -1.95 10.98
CA MET A 66 2.16 -3.35 10.82
C MET A 66 0.94 -4.28 10.84
N ILE A 67 0.02 -4.06 11.79
CA ILE A 67 -1.23 -4.84 11.89
C ILE A 67 -2.13 -4.60 10.66
N TYR A 68 -2.27 -3.36 10.23
CA TYR A 68 -3.07 -3.03 9.03
C TYR A 68 -2.48 -3.62 7.75
N THR A 69 -1.16 -3.83 7.69
CA THR A 69 -0.51 -4.55 6.60
C THR A 69 -1.02 -5.99 6.51
N PHE A 70 -1.24 -6.69 7.62
CA PHE A 70 -1.86 -8.03 7.59
C PHE A 70 -3.26 -8.02 7.00
N TYR A 71 -4.08 -7.02 7.34
CA TYR A 71 -5.42 -6.89 6.75
C TYR A 71 -5.36 -6.60 5.24
N SER A 72 -4.41 -5.78 4.81
CA SER A 72 -4.17 -5.50 3.38
C SER A 72 -3.75 -6.75 2.60
N VAL A 73 -3.01 -7.66 3.22
CA VAL A 73 -2.65 -8.97 2.66
C VAL A 73 -3.88 -9.79 2.34
N ILE A 74 -4.82 -9.87 3.28
CA ILE A 74 -6.09 -10.57 3.08
C ILE A 74 -6.88 -9.89 1.95
N GLY A 75 -7.00 -8.55 1.99
CA GLY A 75 -7.66 -7.77 0.95
C GLY A 75 -7.08 -8.02 -0.45
N THR A 76 -5.75 -8.07 -0.57
CA THR A 76 -5.08 -8.37 -1.85
C THR A 76 -5.39 -9.79 -2.31
N GLY A 77 -5.33 -10.79 -1.43
CA GLY A 77 -5.69 -12.16 -1.74
C GLY A 77 -7.14 -12.28 -2.21
N VAL A 78 -8.06 -11.61 -1.52
CA VAL A 78 -9.48 -11.52 -1.88
C VAL A 78 -9.63 -10.91 -3.28
N SER A 79 -8.98 -9.79 -3.55
CA SER A 79 -9.09 -9.11 -4.85
C SER A 79 -8.62 -10.01 -6.00
N ILE A 80 -7.49 -10.69 -5.87
CA ILE A 80 -6.97 -11.57 -6.92
C ILE A 80 -7.91 -12.76 -7.15
N VAL A 81 -8.34 -13.45 -6.09
CA VAL A 81 -9.25 -14.60 -6.19
C VAL A 81 -10.58 -14.19 -6.83
N LEU A 82 -11.14 -13.07 -6.39
CA LEU A 82 -12.40 -12.56 -6.95
C LEU A 82 -12.27 -12.18 -8.42
N CYS A 83 -11.20 -11.51 -8.83
CA CYS A 83 -10.99 -11.16 -10.23
C CYS A 83 -10.93 -12.41 -11.13
N HIS A 84 -10.26 -13.48 -10.66
CA HIS A 84 -10.23 -14.75 -11.40
C HIS A 84 -11.61 -15.41 -11.48
N HIS A 85 -12.37 -15.49 -10.38
CA HIS A 85 -13.72 -16.06 -10.40
C HIS A 85 -14.68 -15.24 -11.24
N LEU A 86 -14.65 -13.90 -11.13
CA LEU A 86 -15.48 -13.00 -11.92
C LEU A 86 -15.14 -13.09 -13.40
N GLY A 87 -13.86 -13.11 -13.75
CA GLY A 87 -13.39 -13.29 -15.13
C GLY A 87 -13.81 -14.63 -15.72
N ALA A 88 -13.85 -15.69 -14.91
CA ALA A 88 -14.32 -17.01 -15.30
C ALA A 88 -15.87 -17.15 -15.31
N GLY A 89 -16.62 -16.12 -14.92
CA GLY A 89 -18.09 -16.16 -14.83
C GLY A 89 -18.65 -17.06 -13.72
N LYS A 90 -17.82 -17.44 -12.72
CA LYS A 90 -18.16 -18.37 -11.65
C LYS A 90 -18.84 -17.67 -10.46
N LYS A 91 -20.08 -17.20 -10.64
CA LYS A 91 -20.81 -16.37 -9.65
C LYS A 91 -20.96 -17.02 -8.27
N GLU A 92 -21.25 -18.31 -8.22
CA GLU A 92 -21.42 -19.05 -6.96
C GLU A 92 -20.10 -19.07 -6.16
N GLN A 93 -18.98 -19.41 -6.81
CA GLN A 93 -17.65 -19.42 -6.18
C GLN A 93 -17.21 -18.03 -5.75
N THR A 94 -17.61 -16.98 -6.49
CA THR A 94 -17.38 -15.58 -6.10
C THR A 94 -18.08 -15.24 -4.80
N SER A 95 -19.37 -15.61 -4.66
CA SER A 95 -20.15 -15.39 -3.43
C SER A 95 -19.56 -16.16 -2.24
N GLU A 96 -19.14 -17.40 -2.45
CA GLU A 96 -18.45 -18.21 -1.44
C GLU A 96 -17.13 -17.57 -0.99
N ALA A 97 -16.32 -17.05 -1.92
CA ALA A 97 -15.06 -16.39 -1.60
C ALA A 97 -15.28 -15.08 -0.82
N VAL A 98 -16.30 -14.29 -1.19
CA VAL A 98 -16.69 -13.08 -0.45
C VAL A 98 -17.09 -13.42 0.98
N PHE A 99 -17.96 -14.41 1.17
CA PHE A 99 -18.39 -14.84 2.50
C PHE A 99 -17.21 -15.33 3.34
N SER A 100 -16.40 -16.22 2.77
CA SER A 100 -15.20 -16.75 3.45
C SER A 100 -14.25 -15.63 3.89
N ALA A 101 -14.04 -14.62 3.02
CA ALA A 101 -13.20 -13.48 3.33
C ALA A 101 -13.76 -12.65 4.49
N LEU A 102 -15.05 -12.38 4.49
CA LEU A 102 -15.70 -11.59 5.54
C LEU A 102 -15.69 -12.33 6.89
N VAL A 103 -16.03 -13.61 6.92
CA VAL A 103 -16.04 -14.42 8.15
C VAL A 103 -14.63 -14.58 8.70
N PHE A 104 -13.69 -14.96 7.85
CA PHE A 104 -12.29 -15.11 8.26
C PHE A 104 -11.68 -13.79 8.72
N GLY A 105 -11.92 -12.72 7.97
CA GLY A 105 -11.44 -11.38 8.33
C GLY A 105 -12.01 -10.89 9.65
N ALA A 106 -13.32 -11.11 9.90
CA ALA A 106 -13.96 -10.78 11.16
C ALA A 106 -13.37 -11.58 12.33
N ALA A 107 -13.23 -12.92 12.17
CA ALA A 107 -12.67 -13.77 13.19
C ALA A 107 -11.21 -13.43 13.51
N LEU A 108 -10.37 -13.28 12.49
CA LEU A 108 -8.96 -12.94 12.66
C LEU A 108 -8.79 -11.57 13.29
N SER A 109 -9.54 -10.58 12.83
CA SER A 109 -9.45 -9.22 13.39
C SER A 109 -9.98 -9.14 14.82
N ALA A 110 -10.99 -9.94 15.19
CA ALA A 110 -11.45 -10.04 16.57
C ALA A 110 -10.36 -10.61 17.49
N VAL A 111 -9.68 -11.68 17.06
CA VAL A 111 -8.53 -12.25 17.81
C VAL A 111 -7.41 -11.21 17.96
N ILE A 112 -7.05 -10.54 16.87
CA ILE A 112 -6.01 -9.49 16.90
C ILE A 112 -6.44 -8.32 17.81
N SER A 113 -7.71 -7.89 17.75
CA SER A 113 -8.27 -6.84 18.62
C SER A 113 -8.06 -7.18 20.09
N ILE A 114 -8.45 -8.39 20.50
CA ILE A 114 -8.33 -8.83 21.90
C ILE A 114 -6.85 -8.89 22.30
N LEU A 115 -6.02 -9.58 21.54
CA LEU A 115 -4.60 -9.74 21.86
C LEU A 115 -3.88 -8.40 21.93
N MET A 116 -4.02 -7.55 20.91
CA MET A 116 -3.30 -6.28 20.87
C MET A 116 -3.81 -5.25 21.88
N SER A 117 -5.07 -5.34 22.32
CA SER A 117 -5.60 -4.51 23.39
C SER A 117 -4.98 -4.88 24.74
N ILE A 118 -4.85 -6.17 25.01
CA ILE A 118 -4.24 -6.68 26.25
C ILE A 118 -2.74 -6.39 26.28
N PHE A 119 -2.05 -6.60 25.16
CA PHE A 119 -0.60 -6.40 25.04
C PHE A 119 -0.22 -4.98 24.63
N ALA A 120 -1.12 -4.00 24.68
CA ALA A 120 -0.85 -2.63 24.24
C ALA A 120 0.37 -2.00 24.92
N ARG A 121 0.43 -2.07 26.26
CA ARG A 121 1.55 -1.49 27.03
C ARG A 121 2.88 -2.23 26.76
N PRO A 122 2.96 -3.57 26.82
CA PRO A 122 4.15 -4.31 26.39
C PRO A 122 4.64 -3.96 24.98
N CYS A 123 3.73 -3.83 24.02
CA CYS A 123 4.09 -3.42 22.64
C CYS A 123 4.74 -2.04 22.59
N MET A 124 4.23 -1.08 23.36
CA MET A 124 4.80 0.28 23.38
C MET A 124 6.15 0.33 24.11
N THR A 125 6.36 -0.51 25.14
CA THR A 125 7.67 -0.59 25.82
C THR A 125 8.79 -1.13 24.91
N LEU A 126 8.47 -1.95 23.91
CA LEU A 126 9.44 -2.43 22.93
C LEU A 126 10.03 -1.29 22.07
N LEU A 127 9.35 -0.15 21.99
CA LEU A 127 9.85 1.04 21.28
C LEU A 127 10.76 1.92 22.16
N ASN A 128 11.14 1.46 23.36
CA ASN A 128 11.94 2.22 24.33
C ASN A 128 11.32 3.58 24.75
N ILE A 129 9.98 3.70 24.66
CA ILE A 129 9.25 4.88 25.12
C ILE A 129 9.09 4.79 26.64
N LYS A 130 9.21 5.93 27.33
CA LYS A 130 9.17 6.00 28.80
C LYS A 130 8.27 7.16 29.26
N GLY A 131 7.89 7.12 30.54
CA GLY A 131 7.12 8.20 31.20
C GLY A 131 5.71 8.37 30.62
N ASP A 132 5.20 9.59 30.66
CA ASP A 132 3.82 9.95 30.26
C ASP A 132 3.53 9.61 28.80
N VAL A 133 4.54 9.71 27.92
CA VAL A 133 4.41 9.37 26.49
C VAL A 133 4.10 7.88 26.31
N LEU A 134 4.64 7.01 27.16
CA LEU A 134 4.32 5.56 27.14
C LEU A 134 2.85 5.31 27.50
N ASP A 135 2.36 5.98 28.54
CA ASP A 135 1.00 5.80 29.01
C ASP A 135 -0.02 6.31 27.98
N ASP A 136 0.25 7.45 27.36
CA ASP A 136 -0.57 7.98 26.27
C ASP A 136 -0.52 7.11 25.01
N ALA A 137 0.65 6.64 24.63
CA ALA A 137 0.81 5.73 23.48
C ALA A 137 0.09 4.40 23.72
N ALA A 138 0.19 3.82 24.92
CA ALA A 138 -0.48 2.57 25.27
C ALA A 138 -2.01 2.74 25.30
N LYS A 139 -2.53 3.84 25.85
CA LYS A 139 -3.96 4.15 25.83
C LYS A 139 -4.48 4.33 24.41
N TYR A 140 -3.79 5.15 23.60
CA TYR A 140 -4.16 5.37 22.21
C TYR A 140 -4.19 4.06 21.42
N PHE A 141 -3.12 3.28 21.51
CA PHE A 141 -2.99 2.00 20.81
C PHE A 141 -4.07 1.01 21.27
N SER A 142 -4.31 0.87 22.59
CA SER A 142 -5.34 0.00 23.12
C SER A 142 -6.72 0.35 22.58
N ILE A 143 -7.12 1.64 22.61
CA ILE A 143 -8.41 2.10 22.07
C ILE A 143 -8.51 1.82 20.56
N CYS A 144 -7.47 2.10 19.79
CA CYS A 144 -7.47 1.81 18.36
C CYS A 144 -7.56 0.30 18.06
N MET A 145 -6.88 -0.53 18.87
CA MET A 145 -6.84 -1.98 18.66
C MET A 145 -8.12 -2.69 19.11
N GLN A 146 -8.82 -2.21 20.13
CA GLN A 146 -10.13 -2.74 20.52
C GLN A 146 -11.11 -2.77 19.35
N PHE A 147 -10.99 -1.83 18.43
CA PHE A 147 -11.84 -1.69 17.25
C PHE A 147 -11.10 -2.00 15.94
N SER A 148 -10.01 -2.78 15.98
CA SER A 148 -9.22 -3.07 14.79
C SER A 148 -9.97 -3.90 13.73
N PHE A 149 -11.10 -4.52 14.11
CA PHE A 149 -12.01 -5.16 13.16
C PHE A 149 -12.66 -4.18 12.17
N LEU A 150 -12.82 -2.89 12.56
CA LEU A 150 -13.37 -1.87 11.68
C LEU A 150 -12.50 -1.67 10.41
N PRO A 151 -11.21 -1.34 10.52
CA PRO A 151 -10.34 -1.24 9.33
C PRO A 151 -10.14 -2.57 8.63
N ALA A 152 -10.15 -3.71 9.33
CA ALA A 152 -10.00 -5.02 8.70
C ALA A 152 -11.15 -5.33 7.76
N LEU A 153 -12.40 -5.21 8.22
CA LEU A 153 -13.59 -5.44 7.40
C LEU A 153 -13.71 -4.39 6.29
N PHE A 154 -13.38 -3.13 6.59
CA PHE A 154 -13.36 -2.07 5.58
C PHE A 154 -12.44 -2.43 4.41
N VAL A 155 -11.20 -2.85 4.67
CA VAL A 155 -10.22 -3.23 3.63
C VAL A 155 -10.70 -4.43 2.80
N ILE A 156 -11.34 -5.42 3.43
CA ILE A 156 -11.88 -6.60 2.73
C ILE A 156 -13.02 -6.17 1.80
N ILE A 157 -14.01 -5.43 2.31
CA ILE A 157 -15.16 -4.96 1.51
C ILE A 157 -14.67 -4.00 0.41
N PHE A 158 -13.72 -3.15 0.71
CA PHE A 158 -13.05 -2.28 -0.25
C PHE A 158 -12.43 -3.08 -1.41
N SER A 159 -11.75 -4.20 -1.09
CA SER A 159 -11.16 -5.09 -2.09
C SER A 159 -12.23 -5.80 -2.95
N ILE A 160 -13.39 -6.10 -2.37
CA ILE A 160 -14.54 -6.64 -3.10
C ILE A 160 -15.02 -5.61 -4.14
N PHE A 161 -15.26 -4.36 -3.73
CA PHE A 161 -15.70 -3.30 -4.65
C PHE A 161 -14.71 -3.06 -5.79
N LYS A 162 -13.42 -3.03 -5.48
CA LYS A 162 -12.36 -2.91 -6.49
C LYS A 162 -12.44 -4.03 -7.51
N SER A 163 -12.61 -5.27 -7.06
CA SER A 163 -12.67 -6.46 -7.91
C SER A 163 -13.91 -6.45 -8.83
N TYR A 164 -15.02 -5.89 -8.38
CA TYR A 164 -16.23 -5.73 -9.19
C TYR A 164 -16.20 -4.50 -10.11
N GLY A 165 -15.14 -3.69 -10.09
CA GLY A 165 -14.98 -2.52 -10.96
C GLY A 165 -15.61 -1.23 -10.43
N PHE A 166 -15.87 -1.13 -9.12
CA PHE A 166 -16.38 0.07 -8.44
C PHE A 166 -15.38 0.72 -7.48
N PRO A 167 -14.09 0.93 -7.87
CA PRO A 167 -13.12 1.51 -6.97
C PRO A 167 -13.48 2.94 -6.51
N GLN A 168 -14.21 3.70 -7.34
CA GLN A 168 -14.63 5.07 -7.02
C GLN A 168 -15.53 5.17 -5.79
N ILE A 169 -16.37 4.17 -5.53
CA ILE A 169 -17.26 4.14 -4.35
C ILE A 169 -16.39 4.03 -3.09
N SER A 170 -15.45 3.12 -3.12
CA SER A 170 -14.53 2.89 -2.00
C SER A 170 -13.68 4.13 -1.71
N VAL A 171 -13.18 4.78 -2.75
CA VAL A 171 -12.40 6.02 -2.62
C VAL A 171 -13.25 7.16 -2.05
N GLY A 172 -14.49 7.31 -2.51
CA GLY A 172 -15.41 8.32 -1.98
C GLY A 172 -15.70 8.12 -0.49
N ILE A 173 -15.93 6.88 -0.05
CA ILE A 173 -16.15 6.55 1.37
C ILE A 173 -14.87 6.78 2.19
N SER A 174 -13.70 6.39 1.66
CA SER A 174 -12.41 6.62 2.31
C SER A 174 -12.11 8.10 2.48
N LEU A 175 -12.40 8.92 1.46
CA LEU A 175 -12.27 10.37 1.55
C LEU A 175 -13.22 10.95 2.61
N GLY A 176 -14.49 10.56 2.62
CA GLY A 176 -15.45 10.98 3.64
C GLY A 176 -15.02 10.60 5.07
N MET A 177 -14.47 9.37 5.23
CA MET A 177 -13.88 8.91 6.49
C MET A 177 -12.74 9.83 6.97
N ASN A 178 -11.83 10.18 6.07
CA ASN A 178 -10.69 11.03 6.40
C ASN A 178 -11.13 12.47 6.74
N ILE A 179 -12.07 13.04 5.99
CA ILE A 179 -12.63 14.37 6.29
C ILE A 179 -13.33 14.36 7.65
N LEU A 180 -14.16 13.35 7.93
CA LEU A 180 -14.81 13.20 9.23
C LEU A 180 -13.79 13.06 10.36
N ASN A 181 -12.73 12.26 10.14
CA ASN A 181 -11.66 12.12 11.13
C ASN A 181 -10.95 13.46 11.42
N ALA A 182 -10.62 14.22 10.38
CA ALA A 182 -10.01 15.54 10.54
C ALA A 182 -10.95 16.51 11.28
N ALA A 183 -12.24 16.53 10.94
CA ALA A 183 -13.22 17.38 11.61
C ALA A 183 -13.37 17.02 13.11
N LEU A 184 -13.44 15.73 13.42
CA LEU A 184 -13.52 15.27 14.82
C LEU A 184 -12.22 15.57 15.58
N ASN A 185 -11.05 15.37 14.97
CA ASN A 185 -9.77 15.73 15.57
C ASN A 185 -9.67 17.24 15.83
N TYR A 186 -10.20 18.08 14.93
CA TYR A 186 -10.29 19.52 15.14
C TYR A 186 -11.10 19.85 16.42
N LEU A 187 -12.24 19.21 16.62
CA LEU A 187 -13.06 19.40 17.82
C LEU A 187 -12.35 18.98 19.12
N VAL A 188 -11.59 17.89 19.08
CA VAL A 188 -10.82 17.39 20.25
C VAL A 188 -9.64 18.28 20.59
N ILE A 189 -8.92 18.76 19.56
CA ILE A 189 -7.67 19.51 19.73
C ILE A 189 -7.96 20.97 20.12
N PHE A 190 -8.81 21.64 19.37
CA PHE A 190 -9.06 23.08 19.53
C PHE A 190 -10.22 23.41 20.48
N GLN A 191 -11.08 22.43 20.79
CA GLN A 191 -12.22 22.55 21.71
C GLN A 191 -13.01 23.88 21.55
N PRO A 192 -13.50 24.21 20.33
CA PRO A 192 -14.22 25.45 20.10
C PRO A 192 -15.50 25.58 20.97
N PHE A 193 -15.99 24.46 21.49
CA PHE A 193 -17.04 24.32 22.49
C PHE A 193 -16.73 23.13 23.41
N PRO A 194 -17.36 22.98 24.60
CA PRO A 194 -17.15 21.83 25.48
C PRO A 194 -17.42 20.49 24.76
N PHE A 195 -16.37 19.77 24.41
CA PHE A 195 -16.48 18.48 23.73
C PHE A 195 -16.11 17.38 24.73
N PHE A 196 -16.85 16.28 24.70
CA PHE A 196 -16.71 15.18 25.67
C PHE A 196 -15.45 14.37 25.50
N LEU A 197 -14.87 14.34 24.29
CA LEU A 197 -13.62 13.67 24.00
C LEU A 197 -12.45 14.65 24.18
N LYS A 198 -11.40 14.22 24.92
CA LYS A 198 -10.24 15.06 25.22
C LYS A 198 -8.94 14.29 25.12
N GLY A 199 -7.86 15.00 24.83
CA GLY A 199 -6.51 14.45 24.83
C GLY A 199 -6.27 13.37 23.77
N VAL A 200 -5.20 12.59 23.96
CA VAL A 200 -4.76 11.53 23.03
C VAL A 200 -5.81 10.42 22.91
N SER A 201 -6.51 10.10 24.01
CA SER A 201 -7.61 9.13 24.00
C SER A 201 -8.79 9.62 23.14
N GLY A 202 -9.09 10.93 23.16
CA GLY A 202 -10.13 11.52 22.32
C GLY A 202 -9.82 11.36 20.84
N ILE A 203 -8.56 11.56 20.43
CA ILE A 203 -8.09 11.37 19.04
C ILE A 203 -8.23 9.90 18.60
N ALA A 204 -7.95 8.95 19.49
CA ALA A 204 -8.15 7.53 19.22
C ALA A 204 -9.64 7.21 18.96
N TRP A 205 -10.55 7.75 19.77
CA TRP A 205 -11.99 7.60 19.58
C TRP A 205 -12.47 8.23 18.27
N CYS A 206 -11.98 9.42 17.92
CA CYS A 206 -12.29 10.06 16.64
C CYS A 206 -11.92 9.17 15.44
N SER A 207 -10.77 8.51 15.51
CA SER A 207 -10.33 7.56 14.50
C SER A 207 -11.27 6.34 14.40
N ASN A 208 -11.69 5.78 15.53
CA ASN A 208 -12.61 4.64 15.56
C ASN A 208 -14.02 5.03 15.10
N ILE A 209 -14.54 6.18 15.50
CA ILE A 209 -15.84 6.69 15.06
C ILE A 209 -15.84 6.87 13.54
N SER A 210 -14.83 7.50 12.97
CA SER A 210 -14.73 7.75 11.54
C SER A 210 -14.66 6.44 10.75
N ARG A 211 -13.88 5.45 11.22
CA ARG A 211 -13.81 4.11 10.65
C ARG A 211 -15.13 3.35 10.79
N GLY A 212 -15.83 3.49 11.92
CA GLY A 212 -17.14 2.89 12.14
C GLY A 212 -18.18 3.42 11.16
N VAL A 213 -18.25 4.74 10.97
CA VAL A 213 -19.13 5.37 9.99
C VAL A 213 -18.79 4.90 8.58
N ALA A 214 -17.51 4.87 8.22
CA ALA A 214 -17.08 4.38 6.92
C ALA A 214 -17.46 2.91 6.68
N LEU A 215 -17.30 2.05 7.70
CA LEU A 215 -17.71 0.65 7.62
C LEU A 215 -19.23 0.51 7.42
N ILE A 216 -20.03 1.28 8.13
CA ILE A 216 -21.49 1.28 7.93
C ILE A 216 -21.85 1.72 6.51
N CYS A 217 -21.25 2.80 6.02
CA CYS A 217 -21.47 3.31 4.67
C CYS A 217 -21.12 2.27 3.60
N ILE A 218 -19.95 1.61 3.73
CA ILE A 218 -19.52 0.63 2.73
C ILE A 218 -20.36 -0.65 2.78
N ILE A 219 -20.86 -1.06 3.95
CA ILE A 219 -21.79 -2.17 4.11
C ILE A 219 -23.14 -1.83 3.46
N ILE A 220 -23.68 -0.64 3.68
CA ILE A 220 -24.91 -0.19 3.01
C ILE A 220 -24.76 -0.26 1.49
N CYS A 221 -23.62 0.24 0.96
CA CYS A 221 -23.31 0.15 -0.46
C CYS A 221 -23.22 -1.31 -0.93
N LEU A 222 -22.65 -2.22 -0.13
CA LEU A 222 -22.52 -3.64 -0.46
C LEU A 222 -23.90 -4.30 -0.70
N PHE A 223 -24.90 -3.95 0.09
CA PHE A 223 -26.26 -4.47 -0.06
C PHE A 223 -27.11 -3.76 -1.13
N ARG A 224 -26.80 -2.49 -1.43
CA ARG A 224 -27.57 -1.71 -2.42
C ARG A 224 -27.10 -1.91 -3.86
N LEU A 225 -25.83 -2.28 -4.06
CA LEU A 225 -25.30 -2.49 -5.39
C LEU A 225 -25.66 -3.88 -5.94
N PRO A 226 -25.96 -4.01 -7.24
CA PRO A 226 -26.31 -5.28 -7.87
C PRO A 226 -25.06 -6.16 -8.09
N LEU A 227 -24.34 -6.49 -7.03
CA LEU A 227 -23.12 -7.29 -7.09
C LEU A 227 -23.38 -8.77 -7.40
N GLN A 228 -24.65 -9.16 -7.57
CA GLN A 228 -25.09 -10.53 -7.84
C GLN A 228 -24.54 -11.55 -6.82
N LEU A 229 -24.40 -11.12 -5.56
CA LEU A 229 -24.02 -11.98 -4.44
C LEU A 229 -25.24 -12.77 -3.96
N ASP A 230 -25.14 -14.09 -3.96
CA ASP A 230 -26.19 -14.97 -3.45
C ASP A 230 -25.87 -15.39 -2.01
N PHE A 231 -26.38 -14.60 -1.06
CA PHE A 231 -26.14 -14.85 0.37
C PHE A 231 -26.89 -16.11 0.89
N HIS A 232 -27.92 -16.62 0.18
CA HIS A 232 -28.68 -17.78 0.59
C HIS A 232 -27.96 -19.12 0.31
N LYS A 233 -27.01 -19.12 -0.62
CA LYS A 233 -26.20 -20.30 -0.95
C LYS A 233 -24.93 -20.46 -0.13
N MET A 234 -24.69 -19.56 0.83
CA MET A 234 -23.50 -19.57 1.67
C MET A 234 -23.57 -20.74 2.67
N ARG A 235 -22.73 -21.75 2.45
CA ARG A 235 -22.63 -22.94 3.29
C ARG A 235 -21.34 -22.95 4.11
N PRO A 236 -21.26 -23.69 5.23
CA PRO A 236 -20.01 -23.85 5.99
C PRO A 236 -18.82 -24.36 5.15
N LYS A 237 -19.09 -25.13 4.07
CA LYS A 237 -18.09 -25.56 3.09
C LYS A 237 -17.39 -24.40 2.37
N SER A 238 -18.00 -23.20 2.35
CA SER A 238 -17.39 -21.98 1.78
C SER A 238 -16.09 -21.61 2.47
N LEU A 239 -15.87 -22.03 3.73
CA LEU A 239 -14.62 -21.76 4.46
C LEU A 239 -13.38 -22.37 3.78
N LEU A 240 -13.56 -23.36 2.89
CA LEU A 240 -12.45 -23.92 2.09
C LEU A 240 -11.81 -22.86 1.17
N LYS A 241 -12.57 -21.81 0.79
CA LYS A 241 -12.05 -20.69 -0.02
C LYS A 241 -11.02 -19.82 0.71
N ILE A 242 -10.98 -19.89 2.03
CA ILE A 242 -9.93 -19.20 2.82
C ILE A 242 -8.54 -19.69 2.40
N LYS A 243 -8.37 -20.97 2.13
CA LYS A 243 -7.08 -21.52 1.69
C LYS A 243 -6.63 -20.92 0.35
N GLU A 244 -7.57 -20.69 -0.58
CA GLU A 244 -7.27 -20.05 -1.87
C GLU A 244 -6.82 -18.59 -1.65
N ILE A 245 -7.56 -17.84 -0.82
CA ILE A 245 -7.27 -16.44 -0.49
C ILE A 245 -5.89 -16.31 0.19
N LEU A 246 -5.62 -17.15 1.19
CA LEU A 246 -4.35 -17.13 1.92
C LEU A 246 -3.18 -17.58 1.05
N ARG A 247 -3.37 -18.59 0.19
CA ARG A 247 -2.34 -19.05 -0.74
C ARG A 247 -1.83 -17.94 -1.67
N VAL A 248 -2.72 -17.03 -2.04
CA VAL A 248 -2.39 -15.90 -2.92
C VAL A 248 -1.96 -14.67 -2.11
N GLY A 249 -2.62 -14.39 -0.99
CA GLY A 249 -2.36 -13.20 -0.18
C GLY A 249 -1.07 -13.29 0.65
N LEU A 250 -0.84 -14.42 1.35
CA LEU A 250 0.30 -14.56 2.28
C LEU A 250 1.67 -14.28 1.64
N PRO A 251 2.01 -14.79 0.44
CA PRO A 251 3.29 -14.49 -0.17
C PRO A 251 3.52 -12.99 -0.37
N GLY A 252 2.49 -12.26 -0.80
CA GLY A 252 2.55 -10.81 -0.93
C GLY A 252 2.80 -10.10 0.41
N GLY A 253 2.16 -10.59 1.48
CA GLY A 253 2.35 -10.06 2.83
C GLY A 253 3.75 -10.31 3.39
N ILE A 254 4.26 -11.51 3.24
CA ILE A 254 5.63 -11.86 3.67
C ILE A 254 6.64 -10.98 2.93
N SER A 255 6.46 -10.78 1.62
CA SER A 255 7.28 -9.88 0.82
C SER A 255 7.25 -8.45 1.36
N SER A 256 6.06 -7.91 1.64
CA SER A 256 5.89 -6.54 2.15
C SER A 256 6.49 -6.35 3.54
N LEU A 257 6.33 -7.32 4.44
CA LEU A 257 6.94 -7.28 5.77
C LEU A 257 8.47 -7.32 5.69
N SER A 258 9.01 -8.23 4.88
CA SER A 258 10.45 -8.33 4.65
C SER A 258 11.03 -7.03 4.08
N TYR A 259 10.33 -6.42 3.12
CA TYR A 259 10.72 -5.12 2.56
C TYR A 259 10.72 -4.01 3.61
N ASN A 260 9.68 -3.90 4.46
CA ASN A 260 9.63 -2.89 5.52
C ASN A 260 10.76 -3.06 6.53
N VAL A 261 11.06 -4.29 6.93
CA VAL A 261 12.20 -4.58 7.83
C VAL A 261 13.51 -4.21 7.15
N SER A 262 13.72 -4.57 5.90
CA SER A 262 14.94 -4.23 5.15
C SER A 262 15.11 -2.72 5.02
N GLN A 263 14.05 -1.95 4.78
CA GLN A 263 14.09 -0.48 4.74
C GLN A 263 14.47 0.14 6.09
N THR A 264 14.01 -0.46 7.20
CA THR A 264 14.42 -0.04 8.55
C THR A 264 15.91 -0.28 8.76
N VAL A 265 16.42 -1.46 8.41
CA VAL A 265 17.86 -1.79 8.50
C VAL A 265 18.68 -0.88 7.58
N THR A 266 18.22 -0.62 6.36
CA THR A 266 18.90 0.30 5.44
C THR A 266 18.93 1.74 5.99
N THR A 267 17.89 2.17 6.69
CA THR A 267 17.89 3.47 7.37
C THR A 267 18.94 3.52 8.48
N SER A 268 19.12 2.42 9.22
CA SER A 268 20.19 2.30 10.21
C SER A 268 21.57 2.33 9.55
N VAL A 269 21.74 1.73 8.39
CA VAL A 269 23.00 1.84 7.60
C VAL A 269 23.26 3.29 7.16
N ILE A 270 22.23 4.01 6.70
CA ILE A 270 22.36 5.42 6.33
C ILE A 270 22.73 6.29 7.55
N ALA A 271 22.24 5.95 8.74
CA ALA A 271 22.61 6.64 9.98
C ALA A 271 24.12 6.57 10.28
N LEU A 272 24.81 5.50 9.85
CA LEU A 272 26.26 5.38 9.96
C LEU A 272 27.01 6.37 9.05
N VAL A 273 26.38 6.82 7.98
CA VAL A 273 26.95 7.85 7.07
C VAL A 273 26.92 9.24 7.72
N GLY A 274 25.88 9.52 8.51
CA GLY A 274 25.75 10.78 9.26
C GLY A 274 24.30 11.24 9.42
N VAL A 275 24.09 12.15 10.36
CA VAL A 275 22.73 12.70 10.65
C VAL A 275 22.18 13.49 9.46
N SER A 276 23.02 14.28 8.77
CA SER A 276 22.65 15.02 7.56
C SER A 276 22.18 14.09 6.42
N ALA A 277 22.71 12.87 6.35
CA ALA A 277 22.30 11.87 5.38
C ALA A 277 20.84 11.43 5.61
N ILE A 278 20.42 11.26 6.87
CA ILE A 278 19.03 10.92 7.19
C ILE A 278 18.09 12.04 6.75
N SER A 279 18.39 13.28 7.08
CA SER A 279 17.59 14.44 6.68
C SER A 279 17.49 14.56 5.16
N THR A 280 18.61 14.40 4.45
CA THR A 280 18.64 14.42 2.98
C THR A 280 17.77 13.31 2.39
N LYS A 281 17.88 12.06 2.93
CA LYS A 281 17.01 10.95 2.53
C LYS A 281 15.54 11.33 2.67
N ILE A 282 15.14 11.90 3.80
CA ILE A 282 13.73 12.26 4.07
C ILE A 282 13.24 13.29 3.05
N TYR A 283 14.01 14.35 2.79
CA TYR A 283 13.62 15.40 1.86
C TYR A 283 13.49 14.87 0.43
N VAL A 284 14.47 14.09 -0.04
CA VAL A 284 14.43 13.47 -1.37
C VAL A 284 13.25 12.50 -1.46
N SER A 285 13.05 11.64 -0.45
CA SER A 285 11.94 10.67 -0.46
C SER A 285 10.56 11.34 -0.50
N ASN A 286 10.39 12.49 0.14
CA ASN A 286 9.14 13.25 0.08
C ASN A 286 8.84 13.77 -1.33
N LEU A 287 9.85 14.21 -2.07
CA LEU A 287 9.69 14.64 -3.46
C LEU A 287 9.38 13.48 -4.40
N VAL A 288 10.13 12.39 -4.25
CA VAL A 288 10.01 11.19 -5.09
C VAL A 288 8.71 10.42 -4.84
N PHE A 289 8.11 10.57 -3.66
CA PHE A 289 6.87 9.88 -3.28
C PHE A 289 5.76 10.00 -4.33
N TYR A 290 5.63 11.13 -4.98
CA TYR A 290 4.58 11.36 -5.98
C TYR A 290 4.80 10.54 -7.26
N VAL A 291 6.07 10.34 -7.68
CA VAL A 291 6.41 9.47 -8.82
C VAL A 291 6.15 8.02 -8.44
N TYR A 292 6.58 7.62 -7.25
CA TYR A 292 6.35 6.29 -6.67
C TYR A 292 4.87 5.91 -6.68
N VAL A 293 3.99 6.79 -6.18
CA VAL A 293 2.54 6.52 -6.08
C VAL A 293 1.90 6.35 -7.45
N LEU A 294 2.34 7.10 -8.46
CA LEU A 294 1.85 6.93 -9.84
C LEU A 294 2.19 5.55 -10.38
N GLY A 295 3.46 5.13 -10.30
CA GLY A 295 3.90 3.81 -10.75
C GLY A 295 3.19 2.67 -10.02
N LEU A 296 3.06 2.77 -8.70
CA LEU A 296 2.38 1.78 -7.88
C LEU A 296 0.89 1.66 -8.23
N SER A 297 0.19 2.79 -8.40
CA SER A 297 -1.23 2.82 -8.76
C SER A 297 -1.49 2.21 -10.14
N LEU A 298 -0.59 2.44 -11.12
CA LEU A 298 -0.65 1.79 -12.43
C LEU A 298 -0.42 0.28 -12.30
N GLY A 299 0.54 -0.15 -11.49
CA GLY A 299 0.80 -1.55 -11.21
C GLY A 299 -0.41 -2.26 -10.60
N MET A 300 -1.01 -1.69 -9.55
CA MET A 300 -2.21 -2.25 -8.89
C MET A 300 -3.40 -2.33 -9.85
N SER A 301 -3.60 -1.31 -10.68
CA SER A 301 -4.67 -1.30 -11.69
C SER A 301 -4.45 -2.37 -12.75
N THR A 302 -3.20 -2.54 -13.18
CA THR A 302 -2.80 -3.58 -14.13
C THR A 302 -3.03 -4.97 -13.55
N SER A 303 -2.68 -5.20 -12.27
CA SER A 303 -2.92 -6.45 -11.56
C SER A 303 -4.39 -6.87 -11.58
N LEU A 304 -5.29 -5.93 -11.33
CA LEU A 304 -6.72 -6.17 -11.29
C LEU A 304 -7.26 -6.58 -12.66
N LEU A 305 -6.88 -5.85 -13.71
CA LEU A 305 -7.29 -6.18 -15.09
C LEU A 305 -6.71 -7.52 -15.57
N ILE A 306 -5.45 -7.80 -15.25
CA ILE A 306 -4.81 -9.08 -15.55
C ILE A 306 -5.52 -10.23 -14.83
N GLY A 307 -5.89 -10.06 -13.58
CA GLY A 307 -6.66 -11.07 -12.83
C GLY A 307 -7.98 -11.43 -13.55
N TRP A 308 -8.72 -10.45 -14.02
CA TRP A 308 -9.93 -10.63 -14.82
C TRP A 308 -9.66 -11.36 -16.15
N LEU A 309 -8.64 -10.92 -16.89
CA LEU A 309 -8.26 -11.52 -18.18
C LEU A 309 -7.79 -12.98 -18.01
N CYS A 310 -7.02 -13.26 -16.95
CA CYS A 310 -6.59 -14.62 -16.63
C CYS A 310 -7.79 -15.51 -16.26
N GLY A 311 -8.73 -15.01 -15.47
CA GLY A 311 -9.98 -15.70 -15.17
C GLY A 311 -10.79 -16.03 -16.43
N ALA A 312 -10.86 -15.08 -17.37
CA ALA A 312 -11.50 -15.27 -18.68
C ALA A 312 -10.67 -16.09 -19.68
N LYS A 313 -9.49 -16.59 -19.27
CA LYS A 313 -8.51 -17.33 -20.13
C LYS A 313 -7.99 -16.51 -21.34
N LYS A 314 -8.09 -15.18 -21.29
CA LYS A 314 -7.61 -14.25 -22.32
C LYS A 314 -6.12 -13.90 -22.11
N TYR A 315 -5.26 -14.91 -22.04
CA TYR A 315 -3.85 -14.77 -21.67
C TYR A 315 -3.05 -13.87 -22.63
N ASP A 316 -3.33 -13.91 -23.93
CA ASP A 316 -2.63 -13.06 -24.91
C ASP A 316 -2.98 -11.57 -24.73
N GLN A 317 -4.23 -11.26 -24.34
CA GLN A 317 -4.61 -9.90 -24.01
C GLN A 317 -3.92 -9.44 -22.73
N ALA A 318 -3.86 -10.28 -21.69
CA ALA A 318 -3.14 -10.00 -20.45
C ALA A 318 -1.64 -9.74 -20.71
N TYR A 319 -1.01 -10.55 -21.59
CA TYR A 319 0.38 -10.39 -21.97
C TYR A 319 0.64 -9.02 -22.66
N LYS A 320 -0.19 -8.67 -23.64
CA LYS A 320 -0.08 -7.39 -24.37
C LYS A 320 -0.36 -6.19 -23.47
N LEU A 321 -1.37 -6.28 -22.58
CA LEU A 321 -1.72 -5.23 -21.63
C LEU A 321 -0.55 -4.91 -20.69
N ASN A 322 0.10 -5.94 -20.13
CA ASN A 322 1.29 -5.74 -19.30
C ASN A 322 2.37 -4.98 -20.06
N LEU A 323 2.75 -5.41 -21.27
CA LEU A 323 3.81 -4.77 -22.05
C LEU A 323 3.47 -3.31 -22.41
N GLN A 324 2.20 -3.02 -22.68
CA GLN A 324 1.72 -1.66 -22.95
C GLN A 324 1.84 -0.77 -21.71
N ASN A 325 1.33 -1.26 -20.56
CA ASN A 325 1.36 -0.52 -19.30
C ASN A 325 2.79 -0.34 -18.80
N LEU A 326 3.67 -1.34 -19.01
CA LEU A 326 5.09 -1.23 -18.71
C LEU A 326 5.74 -0.06 -19.45
N LYS A 327 5.52 0.06 -20.76
CA LYS A 327 6.06 1.17 -21.56
C LYS A 327 5.55 2.53 -21.07
N VAL A 328 4.25 2.62 -20.78
CA VAL A 328 3.63 3.86 -20.27
C VAL A 328 4.22 4.24 -18.92
N THR A 329 4.36 3.29 -18.00
CA THR A 329 4.88 3.54 -16.65
C THR A 329 6.34 3.96 -16.68
N ILE A 330 7.18 3.28 -17.47
CA ILE A 330 8.59 3.65 -17.61
C ILE A 330 8.73 5.07 -18.15
N LEU A 331 7.94 5.42 -19.18
CA LEU A 331 7.98 6.76 -19.78
C LEU A 331 7.52 7.82 -18.76
N LEU A 332 6.43 7.57 -18.05
CA LEU A 332 5.92 8.51 -17.04
C LEU A 332 6.93 8.69 -15.89
N ASN A 333 7.43 7.61 -15.32
CA ASN A 333 8.39 7.69 -14.23
C ASN A 333 9.69 8.37 -14.69
N ALA A 334 10.23 8.03 -15.86
CA ALA A 334 11.41 8.68 -16.42
C ALA A 334 11.19 10.19 -16.61
N THR A 335 10.05 10.58 -17.22
CA THR A 335 9.74 11.99 -17.47
C THR A 335 9.63 12.77 -16.16
N LEU A 336 8.88 12.24 -15.19
CA LEU A 336 8.69 12.91 -13.90
C LEU A 336 9.97 12.98 -13.08
N SER A 337 10.77 11.92 -13.06
CA SER A 337 12.06 11.91 -12.34
C SER A 337 13.07 12.87 -12.97
N ILE A 338 13.10 12.98 -14.31
CA ILE A 338 13.93 13.97 -15.00
C ILE A 338 13.46 15.38 -14.64
N LEU A 339 12.15 15.65 -14.62
CA LEU A 339 11.61 16.93 -14.18
C LEU A 339 11.97 17.23 -12.73
N LEU A 340 11.83 16.24 -11.82
CA LEU A 340 12.24 16.39 -10.43
C LEU A 340 13.74 16.69 -10.30
N PHE A 341 14.60 16.08 -11.10
CA PHE A 341 16.03 16.38 -11.12
C PHE A 341 16.31 17.80 -11.62
N LEU A 342 15.70 18.22 -12.74
CA LEU A 342 15.89 19.55 -13.31
C LEU A 342 15.45 20.67 -12.36
N PHE A 343 14.33 20.46 -11.66
CA PHE A 343 13.80 21.39 -10.66
C PHE A 343 14.23 21.03 -9.23
N GLY A 344 15.17 20.11 -9.06
CA GLY A 344 15.54 19.52 -7.76
C GLY A 344 16.04 20.55 -6.77
N ARG A 345 16.93 21.46 -7.19
CA ARG A 345 17.49 22.49 -6.30
C ARG A 345 16.41 23.43 -5.74
N PRO A 346 15.55 24.08 -6.56
CA PRO A 346 14.45 24.90 -6.02
C PRO A 346 13.48 24.11 -5.14
N LEU A 347 13.14 22.86 -5.50
CA LEU A 347 12.24 22.03 -4.70
C LEU A 347 12.84 21.64 -3.35
N LEU A 348 14.12 21.25 -3.30
CA LEU A 348 14.82 20.94 -2.05
C LEU A 348 15.01 22.18 -1.18
N SER A 349 15.17 23.35 -1.79
CA SER A 349 15.33 24.63 -1.05
C SER A 349 14.08 25.04 -0.26
N LEU A 350 12.92 24.42 -0.53
CA LEU A 350 11.69 24.56 0.28
C LEU A 350 11.84 23.88 1.65
N PHE A 351 12.68 22.85 1.76
CA PHE A 351 12.86 22.07 2.99
C PHE A 351 14.09 22.52 3.79
N THR A 352 15.16 22.97 3.11
CA THR A 352 16.42 23.33 3.76
C THR A 352 17.18 24.39 2.99
N LYS A 353 17.99 25.16 3.71
CA LYS A 353 18.95 26.11 3.12
C LYS A 353 20.42 25.64 3.24
N ASP A 354 20.63 24.46 3.84
CA ASP A 354 21.97 23.89 4.02
C ASP A 354 22.57 23.52 2.65
N PRO A 355 23.71 24.12 2.25
CA PRO A 355 24.31 23.91 0.93
C PRO A 355 24.77 22.47 0.72
N ASP A 356 25.22 21.76 1.76
CA ASP A 356 25.71 20.40 1.67
C ASP A 356 24.53 19.43 1.45
N ILE A 357 23.42 19.62 2.18
CA ILE A 357 22.19 18.85 1.98
C ILE A 357 21.64 19.08 0.58
N LEU A 358 21.64 20.34 0.09
CA LEU A 358 21.16 20.65 -1.27
C LEU A 358 22.05 19.99 -2.33
N LYS A 359 23.37 20.03 -2.17
CA LYS A 359 24.32 19.42 -3.11
C LYS A 359 24.13 17.90 -3.18
N VAL A 360 24.11 17.23 -2.04
CA VAL A 360 23.89 15.78 -1.97
C VAL A 360 22.51 15.42 -2.46
N GLY A 361 21.46 16.16 -2.06
CA GLY A 361 20.09 15.92 -2.49
C GLY A 361 19.92 16.00 -4.00
N CYS A 362 20.53 16.98 -4.68
CA CYS A 362 20.51 17.05 -6.14
C CYS A 362 21.23 15.86 -6.79
N ALA A 363 22.35 15.41 -6.22
CA ALA A 363 23.05 14.23 -6.71
C ALA A 363 22.16 12.95 -6.55
N LEU A 364 21.41 12.87 -5.44
CA LEU A 364 20.47 11.77 -5.23
C LEU A 364 19.33 11.79 -6.24
N LEU A 365 18.75 12.96 -6.55
CA LEU A 365 17.69 13.08 -7.57
C LEU A 365 18.17 12.65 -8.96
N PHE A 366 19.47 12.82 -9.27
CA PHE A 366 20.03 12.24 -10.50
C PHE A 366 20.02 10.72 -10.48
N TRP A 367 20.50 10.09 -9.40
CA TRP A 367 20.48 8.63 -9.29
C TRP A 367 19.05 8.08 -9.14
N ASP A 368 18.15 8.88 -8.61
CA ASP A 368 16.75 8.54 -8.47
C ASP A 368 16.02 8.36 -9.80
N ILE A 369 16.48 9.00 -10.88
CA ILE A 369 15.99 8.74 -12.24
C ILE A 369 16.09 7.25 -12.56
N PHE A 370 17.21 6.62 -12.25
CA PHE A 370 17.40 5.19 -12.48
C PHE A 370 16.54 4.35 -11.52
N VAL A 371 16.47 4.77 -10.24
CA VAL A 371 15.62 4.10 -9.24
C VAL A 371 14.17 4.08 -9.73
N GLU A 372 13.62 5.21 -10.13
CA GLU A 372 12.20 5.32 -10.52
C GLU A 372 11.88 4.64 -11.86
N ILE A 373 12.80 4.65 -12.82
CA ILE A 373 12.65 3.88 -14.06
C ILE A 373 12.54 2.38 -13.74
N PHE A 374 13.47 1.84 -12.95
CA PHE A 374 13.45 0.42 -12.58
C PHE A 374 12.33 0.09 -11.60
N ARG A 375 11.94 1.03 -10.75
CA ARG A 375 10.79 0.88 -9.85
C ARG A 375 9.47 0.82 -10.63
N GLY A 376 9.29 1.65 -11.65
CA GLY A 376 8.16 1.55 -12.57
C GLY A 376 8.10 0.20 -13.27
N PHE A 377 9.27 -0.29 -13.69
CA PHE A 377 9.42 -1.64 -14.26
C PHE A 377 8.99 -2.71 -13.27
N ASN A 378 9.53 -2.66 -12.05
CA ASN A 378 9.23 -3.59 -10.97
C ASN A 378 7.73 -3.57 -10.61
N HIS A 379 7.13 -2.39 -10.42
CA HIS A 379 5.73 -2.28 -10.03
C HIS A 379 4.77 -2.92 -11.04
N ILE A 380 4.99 -2.73 -12.34
CA ILE A 380 4.12 -3.35 -13.35
C ILE A 380 4.31 -4.86 -13.38
N GLU A 381 5.54 -5.34 -13.43
CA GLU A 381 5.83 -6.76 -13.57
C GLU A 381 5.44 -7.56 -12.32
N GLU A 382 5.77 -7.06 -11.13
CA GLU A 382 5.40 -7.71 -9.87
C GLU A 382 3.88 -7.82 -9.72
N ASN A 383 3.18 -6.70 -9.92
CA ASN A 383 1.72 -6.67 -9.80
C ASN A 383 1.03 -7.50 -10.87
N SER A 384 1.59 -7.57 -12.09
CA SER A 384 1.08 -8.43 -13.16
C SER A 384 1.21 -9.92 -12.82
N LEU A 385 2.38 -10.34 -12.31
CA LEU A 385 2.59 -11.72 -11.85
C LEU A 385 1.64 -12.07 -10.71
N ARG A 386 1.47 -11.18 -9.73
CA ARG A 386 0.52 -11.37 -8.63
C ARG A 386 -0.93 -11.45 -9.14
N GLY A 387 -1.32 -10.56 -10.04
CA GLY A 387 -2.63 -10.56 -10.67
C GLY A 387 -2.92 -11.84 -11.45
N ALA A 388 -1.90 -12.43 -12.08
CA ALA A 388 -2.00 -13.72 -12.76
C ALA A 388 -1.97 -14.94 -11.83
N GLY A 389 -1.75 -14.75 -10.49
CA GLY A 389 -1.69 -15.82 -9.50
C GLY A 389 -0.28 -16.40 -9.26
N ASP A 390 0.76 -15.92 -9.96
CA ASP A 390 2.15 -16.32 -9.72
C ASP A 390 2.78 -15.46 -8.62
N VAL A 391 2.40 -15.70 -7.37
CA VAL A 391 2.74 -14.85 -6.20
C VAL A 391 4.01 -15.28 -5.49
N VAL A 392 4.41 -16.57 -5.60
CA VAL A 392 5.56 -17.10 -4.85
C VAL A 392 6.88 -16.66 -5.48
N PHE A 393 6.96 -16.61 -6.81
CA PHE A 393 8.18 -16.19 -7.50
C PHE A 393 8.55 -14.72 -7.18
N PRO A 394 7.62 -13.73 -7.28
CA PRO A 394 7.91 -12.37 -6.88
C PRO A 394 8.32 -12.26 -5.40
N MET A 395 7.68 -13.02 -4.51
CA MET A 395 8.04 -13.02 -3.08
C MET A 395 9.49 -13.41 -2.86
N ILE A 396 9.94 -14.53 -3.44
CA ILE A 396 11.31 -15.02 -3.26
C ILE A 396 12.32 -14.02 -3.81
N VAL A 397 12.11 -13.54 -5.04
CA VAL A 397 13.00 -12.55 -5.67
C VAL A 397 13.05 -11.26 -4.87
N SER A 398 11.89 -10.77 -4.38
CA SER A 398 11.82 -9.55 -3.57
C SER A 398 12.61 -9.70 -2.26
N ILE A 399 12.43 -10.80 -1.54
CA ILE A 399 13.14 -11.04 -0.28
C ILE A 399 14.65 -11.15 -0.52
N CYS A 400 15.08 -11.97 -1.49
CA CYS A 400 16.50 -12.10 -1.80
C CYS A 400 17.12 -10.75 -2.19
N SER A 401 16.43 -9.99 -3.05
CA SER A 401 16.94 -8.72 -3.56
C SER A 401 17.03 -7.65 -2.47
N CYS A 402 15.99 -7.45 -1.67
CA CYS A 402 16.00 -6.39 -0.66
C CYS A 402 17.09 -6.60 0.40
N TRP A 403 17.41 -7.84 0.78
CA TRP A 403 18.48 -8.12 1.74
C TRP A 403 19.87 -8.05 1.12
N THR A 404 20.04 -8.55 -0.12
CA THR A 404 21.35 -8.53 -0.79
C THR A 404 21.62 -7.18 -1.43
N MET A 405 20.76 -6.70 -2.32
CA MET A 405 21.03 -5.50 -3.10
C MET A 405 20.76 -4.23 -2.27
N SER A 406 19.58 -4.12 -1.62
CA SER A 406 19.26 -2.90 -0.88
C SER A 406 20.08 -2.79 0.42
N VAL A 407 20.08 -3.80 1.30
CA VAL A 407 20.74 -3.70 2.61
C VAL A 407 22.26 -3.88 2.50
N LEU A 408 22.72 -5.03 1.98
CA LEU A 408 24.14 -5.37 1.96
C LEU A 408 24.92 -4.40 1.08
N PHE A 409 24.45 -4.11 -0.14
CA PHE A 409 25.17 -3.17 -1.02
C PHE A 409 25.07 -1.72 -0.54
N SER A 410 23.99 -1.28 0.15
CA SER A 410 24.00 0.03 0.82
C SER A 410 25.12 0.12 1.85
N TYR A 411 25.37 -0.93 2.63
CA TYR A 411 26.49 -0.96 3.56
C TYR A 411 27.84 -0.96 2.86
N ILE A 412 27.99 -1.77 1.80
CA ILE A 412 29.27 -1.85 1.05
C ILE A 412 29.57 -0.54 0.34
N LEU A 413 28.63 -0.02 -0.46
CA LEU A 413 28.84 1.16 -1.29
C LEU A 413 28.81 2.45 -0.44
N GLY A 414 27.82 2.54 0.48
CA GLY A 414 27.62 3.73 1.28
C GLY A 414 28.67 3.91 2.38
N VAL A 415 28.97 2.84 3.12
CA VAL A 415 29.83 2.91 4.32
C VAL A 415 31.25 2.44 4.01
N LYS A 416 31.45 1.22 3.51
CA LYS A 416 32.80 0.66 3.31
C LYS A 416 33.58 1.36 2.20
N LEU A 417 32.94 1.65 1.05
CA LEU A 417 33.58 2.35 -0.07
C LEU A 417 33.52 3.87 0.07
N GLY A 418 32.88 4.41 1.11
CA GLY A 418 32.83 5.82 1.41
C GLY A 418 32.04 6.68 0.40
N LEU A 419 31.19 6.08 -0.44
CA LEU A 419 30.32 6.81 -1.38
C LEU A 419 29.17 7.53 -0.67
N GLY A 420 29.01 7.33 0.64
CA GLY A 420 27.99 7.98 1.44
C GLY A 420 26.57 7.64 0.98
N LEU A 421 25.69 8.61 1.05
CA LEU A 421 24.27 8.43 0.69
C LEU A 421 24.08 8.12 -0.80
N THR A 422 24.96 8.61 -1.67
CA THR A 422 24.93 8.28 -3.11
C THR A 422 25.13 6.78 -3.34
N GLY A 423 26.03 6.13 -2.59
CA GLY A 423 26.23 4.69 -2.65
C GLY A 423 24.96 3.91 -2.27
N CYS A 424 24.19 4.39 -1.29
CA CYS A 424 22.91 3.79 -0.91
C CYS A 424 21.86 3.93 -2.04
N TRP A 425 21.81 5.06 -2.75
CA TRP A 425 20.89 5.24 -3.90
C TRP A 425 21.25 4.36 -5.08
N ILE A 426 22.53 4.16 -5.34
CA ILE A 426 22.99 3.17 -6.35
C ILE A 426 22.53 1.77 -5.95
N ALA A 427 22.64 1.39 -4.68
CA ALA A 427 22.15 0.11 -4.18
C ALA A 427 20.63 -0.04 -4.35
N PHE A 428 19.85 1.03 -4.15
CA PHE A 428 18.41 1.02 -4.42
C PHE A 428 18.10 0.83 -5.91
N ALA A 429 18.84 1.50 -6.80
CA ALA A 429 18.70 1.31 -8.24
C ALA A 429 19.03 -0.15 -8.65
N MET A 430 20.07 -0.75 -8.06
CA MET A 430 20.43 -2.15 -8.28
C MET A 430 19.32 -3.10 -7.79
N ASP A 431 18.73 -2.84 -6.62
CA ASP A 431 17.61 -3.64 -6.07
C ASP A 431 16.40 -3.61 -6.99
N GLU A 432 15.96 -2.41 -7.40
CA GLU A 432 14.80 -2.25 -8.29
C GLU A 432 15.07 -2.88 -9.67
N ALA A 433 16.27 -2.70 -10.21
CA ALA A 433 16.68 -3.30 -11.49
C ALA A 433 16.69 -4.83 -11.42
N PHE A 434 17.30 -5.40 -10.38
CA PHE A 434 17.37 -6.85 -10.21
C PHE A 434 15.97 -7.46 -10.14
N ARG A 435 15.08 -6.89 -9.32
CA ARG A 435 13.69 -7.36 -9.21
C ARG A 435 12.95 -7.22 -10.53
N GLY A 436 12.95 -6.04 -11.13
CA GLY A 436 12.22 -5.76 -12.37
C GLY A 436 12.66 -6.67 -13.52
N ILE A 437 13.96 -6.86 -13.71
CA ILE A 437 14.51 -7.71 -14.76
C ILE A 437 14.10 -9.19 -14.57
N ASN A 438 14.19 -9.71 -13.33
CA ASN A 438 13.78 -11.09 -13.04
C ASN A 438 12.28 -11.30 -13.27
N TYR A 439 11.44 -10.35 -12.85
CA TYR A 439 10.00 -10.43 -13.06
C TYR A 439 9.64 -10.36 -14.55
N PHE A 440 10.29 -9.51 -15.33
CA PHE A 440 10.09 -9.41 -16.77
C PHE A 440 10.44 -10.73 -17.48
N PHE A 441 11.58 -11.35 -17.16
CA PHE A 441 11.91 -12.65 -17.74
C PHE A 441 10.91 -13.72 -17.32
N ARG A 442 10.41 -13.67 -16.08
CA ARG A 442 9.32 -14.54 -15.63
C ARG A 442 8.06 -14.34 -16.45
N TRP A 443 7.66 -13.07 -16.67
CA TRP A 443 6.50 -12.72 -17.49
C TRP A 443 6.69 -13.18 -18.95
N LYS A 444 7.80 -12.86 -19.56
CA LYS A 444 8.15 -13.24 -20.93
C LYS A 444 8.19 -14.76 -21.14
N SER A 445 8.59 -15.53 -20.13
CA SER A 445 8.61 -17.00 -20.17
C SER A 445 7.22 -17.64 -20.20
N LYS A 446 6.15 -16.87 -20.01
CA LYS A 446 4.75 -17.32 -19.98
C LYS A 446 4.47 -18.42 -18.94
N LYS A 447 5.39 -18.68 -17.99
CA LYS A 447 5.21 -19.70 -16.93
C LYS A 447 4.05 -19.36 -15.98
N TRP A 448 3.71 -18.08 -15.84
CA TRP A 448 2.56 -17.60 -15.07
C TRP A 448 1.21 -18.10 -15.62
N MET A 449 1.10 -18.35 -16.94
CA MET A 449 -0.14 -18.88 -17.57
C MET A 449 -0.55 -20.26 -17.04
N LYS A 450 0.40 -21.01 -16.45
CA LYS A 450 0.15 -22.30 -15.81
C LYS A 450 -0.22 -22.20 -14.32
N LYS A 451 -0.18 -20.99 -13.75
CA LYS A 451 -0.49 -20.71 -12.34
C LYS A 451 -1.94 -20.28 -12.22
N THR A 452 -2.86 -21.19 -12.34
CA THR A 452 -4.28 -20.90 -12.15
C THR A 452 -4.62 -20.79 -10.67
N VAL A 453 -5.40 -19.78 -10.32
CA VAL A 453 -5.99 -19.59 -8.98
C VAL A 453 -7.32 -20.36 -8.90
N VAL A 454 -7.92 -20.63 -10.06
CA VAL A 454 -9.26 -21.21 -10.24
C VAL A 454 -9.22 -22.43 -11.14
#